data_cb5c3761b5ec4f7070baa07f529a1663
#
_entry.id   cb5c3761b5ec4f7070baa07f529a1663
#
_cell.length_a   1.000
_cell.length_b   1.000
_cell.length_c   1.000
_cell.angle_alpha   90.00
_cell.angle_beta   90.00
_cell.angle_gamma   90.00
#
_symmetry.space_group_name_H-M   'P 1'
#
loop_
_entity.id
_entity.type
_entity.pdbx_description
1 polymer ?
#
loop_
_entity_poly.entity_id
_entity_poly.type
_entity_poly.pdbx_seq_one_letter_code
_entity_poly.pdbx_strand_id
1 'polypeptide(L)'
;MVEKLAPLVPVGELYDYHGSDGAPLWLPYQQGDVFSGVSIADLPPAKGADEGFVMLFMHPCTMREGASLRSHLTVVRVKCESDRKVVDDPARWERRNKVMPLPNLRGDGASTHFADFMEISTIDSGRLPRTNRIAQLSAAGRVHLQHRIVFHLTRYAPHLDDIAAATRPVELEALQQADWVEAGCLARAGEDVETVEQLEAEFQEYLGAGSDPESLRSQLSDARQSDAVRSIQREIYRLFPRSDST
;
A
#
# COMPACT_ATOMS: atom_id res chain seq x y z
N MET A 1 0.71 -7.74 -32.18
CA MET A 1 1.83 -7.63 -31.22
C MET A 1 1.32 -8.18 -29.89
N VAL A 2 1.95 -9.17 -29.28
CA VAL A 2 1.55 -9.60 -27.94
C VAL A 2 2.13 -8.57 -26.98
N GLU A 3 1.27 -7.82 -26.32
CA GLU A 3 1.70 -6.90 -25.27
C GLU A 3 2.38 -7.69 -24.14
N LYS A 4 3.49 -7.18 -23.68
CA LYS A 4 4.28 -7.81 -22.60
C LYS A 4 4.14 -6.98 -21.33
N LEU A 5 4.15 -7.68 -20.20
CA LEU A 5 4.30 -7.02 -18.90
C LEU A 5 5.64 -6.27 -18.86
N ALA A 6 5.62 -5.14 -18.17
CA ALA A 6 6.84 -4.40 -17.87
C ALA A 6 7.80 -5.29 -17.05
N PRO A 7 9.14 -5.09 -17.22
CA PRO A 7 10.15 -5.74 -16.39
C PRO A 7 9.87 -5.54 -14.90
N LEU A 8 10.32 -6.48 -14.07
CA LEU A 8 10.16 -6.37 -12.62
C LEU A 8 10.95 -5.17 -12.07
N VAL A 9 10.37 -4.51 -11.09
CA VAL A 9 11.07 -3.49 -10.31
C VAL A 9 12.19 -4.17 -9.51
N PRO A 10 13.39 -3.58 -9.46
CA PRO A 10 14.44 -4.05 -8.57
C PRO A 10 13.95 -4.10 -7.11
N VAL A 11 14.45 -5.09 -6.34
CA VAL A 11 14.01 -5.26 -4.92
C VAL A 11 14.18 -3.98 -4.10
N GLY A 12 15.29 -3.26 -4.29
CA GLY A 12 15.57 -2.01 -3.58
C GLY A 12 14.63 -0.85 -3.92
N GLU A 13 13.84 -0.98 -4.99
CA GLU A 13 12.86 0.03 -5.40
C GLU A 13 11.41 -0.46 -5.22
N LEU A 14 11.23 -1.75 -4.90
CA LEU A 14 9.90 -2.38 -4.83
C LEU A 14 9.16 -2.02 -3.53
N TYR A 15 9.88 -1.85 -2.44
CA TYR A 15 9.33 -1.64 -1.12
C TYR A 15 9.82 -0.33 -0.50
N ASP A 16 8.92 0.35 0.21
CA ASP A 16 9.30 1.37 1.18
C ASP A 16 9.75 0.69 2.49
N TYR A 17 9.05 -0.38 2.87
CA TYR A 17 9.37 -1.22 4.05
C TYR A 17 9.12 -2.69 3.75
N HIS A 18 10.01 -3.56 4.25
CA HIS A 18 9.83 -5.02 4.21
C HIS A 18 10.75 -5.71 5.23
N GLY A 19 10.32 -6.88 5.70
CA GLY A 19 11.10 -7.72 6.60
C GLY A 19 10.50 -7.89 8.00
N SER A 20 11.33 -8.34 8.94
CA SER A 20 10.91 -8.72 10.30
C SER A 20 10.54 -7.53 11.19
N ASP A 21 11.08 -6.36 10.92
CA ASP A 21 10.89 -5.18 11.78
C ASP A 21 9.53 -4.51 11.57
N GLY A 22 8.80 -4.94 10.52
CA GLY A 22 7.50 -4.42 10.18
C GLY A 22 7.55 -2.99 9.61
N ALA A 23 6.40 -2.52 9.14
CA ALA A 23 6.25 -1.14 8.72
C ALA A 23 5.84 -0.26 9.92
N PRO A 24 6.32 0.99 10.01
CA PRO A 24 5.88 1.92 11.05
C PRO A 24 4.35 2.01 11.14
N LEU A 25 3.81 2.12 12.36
CA LEU A 25 2.36 2.13 12.58
C LEU A 25 1.69 3.36 11.97
N TRP A 26 2.39 4.50 11.93
CA TRP A 26 1.89 5.76 11.40
C TRP A 26 1.73 5.79 9.86
N LEU A 27 2.30 4.84 9.12
CA LEU A 27 2.08 4.76 7.69
C LEU A 27 0.63 4.40 7.36
N PRO A 28 -0.02 5.09 6.41
CA PRO A 28 -1.39 4.77 5.99
C PRO A 28 -1.48 3.39 5.35
N TYR A 29 -2.67 2.78 5.38
CA TYR A 29 -2.93 1.58 4.59
C TYR A 29 -2.87 1.90 3.10
N GLN A 30 -2.13 1.09 2.35
CA GLN A 30 -1.97 1.22 0.91
C GLN A 30 -2.28 -0.09 0.17
N GLN A 31 -2.68 0.03 -1.09
CA GLN A 31 -2.74 -1.11 -1.98
C GLN A 31 -1.34 -1.73 -2.10
N GLY A 32 -1.25 -3.05 -1.89
CA GLY A 32 0.03 -3.75 -1.89
C GLY A 32 0.66 -3.94 -0.52
N ASP A 33 0.07 -3.40 0.57
CA ASP A 33 0.50 -3.72 1.93
C ASP A 33 0.35 -5.22 2.19
N VAL A 34 1.38 -5.83 2.79
CA VAL A 34 1.38 -7.25 3.10
C VAL A 34 1.30 -7.46 4.60
N PHE A 35 0.39 -8.34 5.02
CA PHE A 35 0.13 -8.68 6.41
C PHE A 35 0.42 -10.16 6.67
N SER A 36 0.97 -10.45 7.85
CA SER A 36 1.19 -11.81 8.36
C SER A 36 0.10 -12.23 9.35
N GLY A 37 0.00 -13.54 9.61
CA GLY A 37 -0.94 -14.07 10.61
C GLY A 37 -2.43 -13.98 10.22
N VAL A 38 -2.74 -13.78 8.94
CA VAL A 38 -4.10 -13.63 8.44
C VAL A 38 -4.58 -14.94 7.78
N SER A 39 -5.59 -15.55 8.33
CA SER A 39 -6.25 -16.73 7.73
C SER A 39 -7.40 -16.26 6.81
N ILE A 40 -7.47 -16.81 5.61
CA ILE A 40 -8.60 -16.63 4.69
C ILE A 40 -9.47 -17.89 4.76
N ALA A 41 -10.62 -17.79 5.46
CA ALA A 41 -11.47 -18.93 5.75
C ALA A 41 -12.04 -19.62 4.50
N ASP A 42 -12.34 -18.82 3.46
CA ASP A 42 -13.02 -19.30 2.26
C ASP A 42 -12.09 -19.85 1.18
N LEU A 43 -10.78 -19.77 1.40
CA LEU A 43 -9.80 -20.34 0.49
C LEU A 43 -9.17 -21.60 1.08
N PRO A 44 -9.03 -22.68 0.30
CA PRO A 44 -8.39 -23.89 0.79
C PRO A 44 -6.97 -23.59 1.28
N PRO A 45 -6.45 -24.32 2.29
CA PRO A 45 -5.09 -24.15 2.75
C PRO A 45 -4.13 -24.31 1.56
N ALA A 46 -3.26 -23.33 1.34
CA ALA A 46 -2.31 -23.40 0.26
C ALA A 46 -1.22 -24.42 0.56
N LYS A 47 -0.94 -25.33 -0.38
CA LYS A 47 0.18 -26.26 -0.26
C LYS A 47 1.50 -25.48 -0.21
N GLY A 48 2.27 -25.63 0.86
CA GLY A 48 3.57 -24.95 1.02
C GLY A 48 3.47 -23.45 1.35
N ALA A 49 2.29 -22.96 1.73
CA ALA A 49 2.16 -21.59 2.17
C ALA A 49 2.77 -21.43 3.56
N ASP A 50 3.62 -20.43 3.70
CA ASP A 50 3.87 -19.83 5.00
C ASP A 50 2.52 -19.36 5.53
N GLU A 51 2.20 -19.70 6.76
CA GLU A 51 0.87 -19.53 7.33
C GLU A 51 0.44 -18.06 7.30
N GLY A 52 -0.57 -17.77 6.49
CA GLY A 52 -1.35 -16.55 6.64
C GLY A 52 -0.73 -15.25 6.13
N PHE A 53 -0.08 -15.23 4.97
CA PHE A 53 0.24 -13.96 4.33
C PHE A 53 -0.85 -13.55 3.35
N VAL A 54 -1.27 -12.28 3.46
CA VAL A 54 -2.20 -11.66 2.52
C VAL A 54 -1.67 -10.30 2.08
N MET A 55 -2.00 -9.90 0.85
CA MET A 55 -1.72 -8.56 0.34
C MET A 55 -3.04 -7.80 0.17
N LEU A 56 -3.08 -6.57 0.64
CA LEU A 56 -4.20 -5.66 0.46
C LEU A 56 -4.34 -5.30 -1.03
N PHE A 57 -5.49 -5.69 -1.60
CA PHE A 57 -5.73 -5.60 -3.04
C PHE A 57 -6.59 -4.41 -3.44
N MET A 58 -7.37 -3.91 -2.49
CA MET A 58 -8.28 -2.78 -2.69
C MET A 58 -7.49 -1.49 -2.94
N HIS A 59 -7.98 -0.65 -3.86
CA HIS A 59 -7.39 0.67 -4.12
C HIS A 59 -7.67 1.64 -2.95
N PRO A 60 -6.72 2.51 -2.55
CA PRO A 60 -6.87 3.38 -1.39
C PRO A 60 -8.13 4.24 -1.39
N CYS A 61 -8.54 4.79 -2.54
CA CYS A 61 -9.76 5.61 -2.64
C CYS A 61 -11.06 4.83 -2.33
N THR A 62 -11.02 3.51 -2.29
CA THR A 62 -12.18 2.66 -1.98
C THR A 62 -12.08 1.98 -0.62
N MET A 63 -10.94 2.10 0.08
CA MET A 63 -10.73 1.49 1.40
C MET A 63 -11.46 2.22 2.52
N ARG A 64 -11.80 3.48 2.30
CA ARG A 64 -12.38 4.34 3.34
C ARG A 64 -13.81 4.76 3.00
N GLU A 65 -14.54 5.02 4.06
CA GLU A 65 -15.84 5.69 4.03
C GLU A 65 -15.76 6.87 5.02
N GLY A 66 -15.57 8.07 4.46
CA GLY A 66 -15.16 9.22 5.27
C GLY A 66 -13.78 9.01 5.92
N ALA A 67 -13.69 9.26 7.22
CA ALA A 67 -12.46 9.09 8.00
C ALA A 67 -12.14 7.62 8.34
N SER A 68 -13.14 6.73 8.31
CA SER A 68 -12.99 5.35 8.77
C SER A 68 -12.63 4.39 7.65
N LEU A 69 -11.86 3.34 7.97
CA LEU A 69 -11.72 2.19 7.08
C LEU A 69 -13.08 1.49 6.94
N ARG A 70 -13.34 0.96 5.75
CA ARG A 70 -14.49 0.08 5.54
C ARG A 70 -14.35 -1.17 6.41
N SER A 71 -15.49 -1.69 6.87
CA SER A 71 -15.52 -2.91 7.68
C SER A 71 -14.94 -4.14 6.97
N HIS A 72 -14.95 -4.14 5.63
CA HIS A 72 -14.43 -5.24 4.82
C HIS A 72 -13.47 -4.73 3.76
N LEU A 73 -12.34 -5.38 3.63
CA LEU A 73 -11.29 -5.06 2.67
C LEU A 73 -11.00 -6.27 1.78
N THR A 74 -10.71 -5.99 0.51
CA THR A 74 -10.33 -7.03 -0.45
C THR A 74 -8.85 -7.32 -0.35
N VAL A 75 -8.51 -8.59 -0.23
CA VAL A 75 -7.14 -9.10 -0.15
C VAL A 75 -6.90 -10.21 -1.15
N VAL A 76 -5.63 -10.45 -1.46
CA VAL A 76 -5.18 -11.64 -2.20
C VAL A 76 -4.21 -12.44 -1.35
N ARG A 77 -4.23 -13.76 -1.54
CA ARG A 77 -3.28 -14.64 -0.86
C ARG A 77 -1.87 -14.42 -1.37
N VAL A 78 -0.91 -14.39 -0.46
CA VAL A 78 0.52 -14.41 -0.75
C VAL A 78 1.05 -15.82 -0.51
N LYS A 79 1.81 -16.35 -1.47
CA LYS A 79 2.38 -17.70 -1.46
C LYS A 79 3.90 -17.63 -1.60
N CYS A 80 4.59 -18.61 -1.04
CA CYS A 80 6.02 -18.79 -1.25
C CYS A 80 6.27 -19.60 -2.53
N GLU A 81 7.20 -19.14 -3.38
CA GLU A 81 7.68 -19.91 -4.52
C GLU A 81 8.84 -20.80 -4.09
N SER A 82 8.67 -22.10 -4.22
CA SER A 82 9.67 -23.09 -3.83
C SER A 82 10.56 -23.56 -4.98
N ASP A 83 10.15 -23.32 -6.23
CA ASP A 83 10.95 -23.71 -7.40
C ASP A 83 12.04 -22.66 -7.68
N ARG A 84 13.29 -23.00 -7.31
CA ARG A 84 14.46 -22.13 -7.55
C ARG A 84 14.63 -21.73 -9.01
N LYS A 85 14.25 -22.59 -9.96
CA LYS A 85 14.29 -22.25 -11.39
C LYS A 85 13.33 -21.12 -11.77
N VAL A 86 12.30 -20.90 -10.95
CA VAL A 86 11.38 -19.78 -11.12
C VAL A 86 11.89 -18.57 -10.36
N VAL A 87 12.38 -18.78 -9.14
CA VAL A 87 12.92 -17.70 -8.30
C VAL A 87 14.06 -16.97 -9.01
N ASP A 88 14.98 -17.70 -9.62
CA ASP A 88 16.21 -17.19 -10.20
C ASP A 88 16.04 -16.66 -11.66
N ASP A 89 14.84 -16.78 -12.24
CA ASP A 89 14.60 -16.37 -13.64
C ASP A 89 13.56 -15.22 -13.73
N PRO A 90 14.00 -13.96 -13.79
CA PRO A 90 13.11 -12.81 -13.94
C PRO A 90 12.15 -12.92 -15.13
N ALA A 91 12.60 -13.51 -16.26
CA ALA A 91 11.77 -13.66 -17.45
C ALA A 91 10.58 -14.62 -17.24
N ARG A 92 10.65 -15.51 -16.27
CA ARG A 92 9.50 -16.35 -15.90
C ARG A 92 8.43 -15.55 -15.16
N TRP A 93 8.83 -14.61 -14.30
CA TRP A 93 7.90 -13.74 -13.60
C TRP A 93 7.19 -12.78 -14.56
N GLU A 94 7.86 -12.28 -15.59
CA GLU A 94 7.25 -11.44 -16.63
C GLU A 94 6.14 -12.17 -17.40
N ARG A 95 6.23 -13.50 -17.53
CA ARG A 95 5.21 -14.33 -18.19
C ARG A 95 4.06 -14.74 -17.28
N ARG A 96 4.22 -14.63 -15.96
CA ARG A 96 3.20 -15.00 -14.96
C ARG A 96 2.26 -13.84 -14.68
N ASN A 97 1.31 -13.62 -15.58
CA ASN A 97 0.36 -12.49 -15.54
C ASN A 97 -0.75 -12.60 -14.47
N LYS A 98 -0.79 -13.69 -13.72
CA LYS A 98 -1.78 -13.92 -12.64
C LYS A 98 -1.25 -13.61 -11.25
N VAL A 99 -0.01 -13.11 -11.18
CA VAL A 99 0.66 -12.92 -9.90
C VAL A 99 1.44 -11.61 -9.86
N MET A 100 1.61 -11.07 -8.65
CA MET A 100 2.60 -10.03 -8.36
C MET A 100 3.75 -10.67 -7.60
N PRO A 101 4.97 -10.71 -8.18
CA PRO A 101 6.16 -11.19 -7.48
C PRO A 101 6.52 -10.25 -6.32
N LEU A 102 6.89 -10.82 -5.21
CA LEU A 102 7.29 -10.16 -3.98
C LEU A 102 8.65 -10.74 -3.52
N PRO A 103 9.73 -10.50 -4.29
CA PRO A 103 11.05 -11.02 -3.95
C PRO A 103 11.53 -10.41 -2.63
N ASN A 104 12.23 -11.22 -1.83
CA ASN A 104 12.79 -10.81 -0.54
C ASN A 104 11.78 -10.19 0.44
N LEU A 105 10.50 -10.59 0.37
CA LEU A 105 9.44 -10.04 1.22
C LEU A 105 9.78 -10.06 2.72
N ARG A 106 10.47 -11.11 3.19
CA ARG A 106 10.86 -11.28 4.59
C ARG A 106 12.18 -10.61 4.96
N GLY A 107 12.89 -10.02 4.01
CA GLY A 107 14.22 -9.47 4.24
C GLY A 107 15.32 -10.52 4.46
N ASP A 108 15.01 -11.82 4.24
CA ASP A 108 15.92 -12.95 4.48
C ASP A 108 16.88 -13.24 3.30
N GLY A 109 16.65 -12.60 2.16
CA GLY A 109 17.43 -12.80 0.93
C GLY A 109 17.24 -14.16 0.26
N ALA A 110 16.45 -15.05 0.85
CA ALA A 110 16.37 -16.46 0.44
C ALA A 110 15.03 -16.82 -0.20
N SER A 111 13.94 -16.14 0.18
CA SER A 111 12.58 -16.48 -0.23
C SER A 111 12.04 -15.52 -1.27
N THR A 112 11.32 -16.05 -2.24
CA THR A 112 10.50 -15.25 -3.15
C THR A 112 9.04 -15.61 -2.94
N HIS A 113 8.25 -14.62 -2.59
CA HIS A 113 6.81 -14.74 -2.47
C HIS A 113 6.12 -14.15 -3.70
N PHE A 114 4.84 -14.42 -3.83
CA PHE A 114 3.99 -13.78 -4.84
C PHE A 114 2.55 -13.68 -4.37
N ALA A 115 1.90 -12.58 -4.71
CA ALA A 115 0.47 -12.43 -4.51
C ALA A 115 -0.28 -13.05 -5.70
N ASP A 116 -1.24 -13.94 -5.44
CA ASP A 116 -1.97 -14.71 -6.45
C ASP A 116 -3.32 -14.07 -6.75
N PHE A 117 -3.46 -13.42 -7.91
CA PHE A 117 -4.69 -12.74 -8.34
C PHE A 117 -5.87 -13.68 -8.60
N MET A 118 -5.64 -15.00 -8.56
CA MET A 118 -6.72 -15.99 -8.64
C MET A 118 -7.30 -16.35 -7.26
N GLU A 119 -6.66 -15.92 -6.16
CA GLU A 119 -7.09 -16.19 -4.81
C GLU A 119 -7.42 -14.88 -4.07
N ILE A 120 -8.46 -14.22 -4.57
CA ILE A 120 -9.01 -12.98 -4.00
C ILE A 120 -10.07 -13.35 -2.96
N SER A 121 -10.09 -12.66 -1.84
CA SER A 121 -11.12 -12.77 -0.81
C SER A 121 -11.43 -11.40 -0.20
N THR A 122 -12.53 -11.33 0.54
CA THR A 122 -12.90 -10.18 1.35
C THR A 122 -12.84 -10.57 2.81
N ILE A 123 -12.17 -9.76 3.62
CA ILE A 123 -12.02 -10.03 5.05
C ILE A 123 -12.40 -8.81 5.87
N ASP A 124 -12.75 -9.03 7.13
CA ASP A 124 -12.97 -7.95 8.09
C ASP A 124 -11.69 -7.13 8.29
N SER A 125 -11.79 -5.79 8.27
CA SER A 125 -10.63 -4.90 8.39
C SER A 125 -9.91 -5.03 9.73
N GLY A 126 -10.62 -5.39 10.80
CA GLY A 126 -10.03 -5.66 12.11
C GLY A 126 -9.08 -6.86 12.14
N ARG A 127 -9.11 -7.70 11.08
CA ARG A 127 -8.17 -8.82 10.90
C ARG A 127 -6.86 -8.42 10.22
N LEU A 128 -6.70 -7.16 9.86
CA LEU A 128 -5.49 -6.57 9.29
C LEU A 128 -4.88 -5.52 10.25
N PRO A 129 -4.51 -5.91 11.48
CA PRO A 129 -3.92 -4.94 12.41
C PRO A 129 -2.58 -4.44 11.86
N ARG A 130 -2.30 -3.14 12.05
CA ARG A 130 -1.06 -2.50 11.60
C ARG A 130 0.20 -3.20 12.10
N THR A 131 0.13 -3.75 13.32
CA THR A 131 1.21 -4.52 13.93
C THR A 131 1.61 -5.79 13.17
N ASN A 132 0.72 -6.30 12.32
CA ASN A 132 0.98 -7.48 11.49
C ASN A 132 1.40 -7.13 10.06
N ARG A 133 1.55 -5.83 9.73
CA ARG A 133 2.02 -5.40 8.42
C ARG A 133 3.53 -5.62 8.33
N ILE A 134 3.95 -6.51 7.43
CA ILE A 134 5.35 -6.90 7.23
C ILE A 134 6.00 -6.23 6.03
N ALA A 135 5.22 -5.65 5.12
CA ALA A 135 5.75 -4.91 3.99
C ALA A 135 4.75 -3.88 3.48
N GLN A 136 5.28 -2.80 2.93
CA GLN A 136 4.57 -1.81 2.14
C GLN A 136 5.28 -1.63 0.82
N LEU A 137 4.55 -1.70 -0.29
CA LEU A 137 5.11 -1.40 -1.61
C LEU A 137 5.43 0.09 -1.71
N SER A 138 6.53 0.40 -2.38
CA SER A 138 6.85 1.77 -2.79
C SER A 138 5.87 2.29 -3.85
N ALA A 139 5.91 3.58 -4.15
CA ALA A 139 5.13 4.15 -5.26
C ALA A 139 5.39 3.41 -6.58
N ALA A 140 6.66 3.08 -6.89
CA ALA A 140 7.01 2.28 -8.06
C ALA A 140 6.44 0.85 -7.99
N GLY A 141 6.50 0.21 -6.82
CA GLY A 141 5.92 -1.10 -6.57
C GLY A 141 4.40 -1.11 -6.78
N ARG A 142 3.69 -0.08 -6.32
CA ARG A 142 2.23 0.07 -6.52
C ARG A 142 1.86 0.29 -7.98
N VAL A 143 2.61 1.10 -8.73
CA VAL A 143 2.44 1.28 -10.17
C VAL A 143 2.58 -0.07 -10.90
N HIS A 144 3.59 -0.87 -10.55
CA HIS A 144 3.77 -2.21 -11.11
C HIS A 144 2.66 -3.18 -10.72
N LEU A 145 2.17 -3.13 -9.48
CA LEU A 145 1.02 -3.92 -9.05
C LEU A 145 -0.21 -3.60 -9.90
N GLN A 146 -0.52 -2.32 -10.09
CA GLN A 146 -1.66 -1.89 -10.89
C GLN A 146 -1.50 -2.25 -12.37
N HIS A 147 -0.31 -2.08 -12.94
CA HIS A 147 -0.01 -2.54 -14.29
C HIS A 147 -0.32 -4.05 -14.47
N ARG A 148 0.09 -4.88 -13.51
CA ARG A 148 -0.17 -6.32 -13.53
C ARG A 148 -1.66 -6.65 -13.36
N ILE A 149 -2.37 -5.94 -12.49
CA ILE A 149 -3.82 -6.10 -12.30
C ILE A 149 -4.56 -5.77 -13.60
N VAL A 150 -4.28 -4.62 -14.23
CA VAL A 150 -4.91 -4.23 -15.49
C VAL A 150 -4.60 -5.25 -16.58
N PHE A 151 -3.35 -5.66 -16.72
CA PHE A 151 -2.97 -6.68 -17.69
C PHE A 151 -3.64 -8.03 -17.43
N HIS A 152 -3.74 -8.44 -16.16
CA HIS A 152 -4.42 -9.68 -15.79
C HIS A 152 -5.88 -9.68 -16.24
N LEU A 153 -6.59 -8.57 -16.00
CA LEU A 153 -8.02 -8.46 -16.26
C LEU A 153 -8.34 -8.22 -17.75
N THR A 154 -7.52 -7.46 -18.45
CA THR A 154 -7.85 -6.93 -19.79
C THR A 154 -6.94 -7.43 -20.90
N ARG A 155 -5.77 -7.96 -20.59
CA ARG A 155 -4.67 -8.27 -21.53
C ARG A 155 -4.08 -7.03 -22.21
N TYR A 156 -4.42 -5.84 -21.75
CA TYR A 156 -3.83 -4.58 -22.17
C TYR A 156 -2.73 -4.18 -21.18
N ALA A 157 -1.57 -3.77 -21.70
CA ALA A 157 -0.43 -3.29 -20.91
C ALA A 157 -0.36 -1.75 -21.00
N PRO A 158 -0.96 -1.00 -20.08
CA PRO A 158 -0.85 0.46 -20.07
C PRO A 158 0.60 0.88 -19.82
N HIS A 159 0.98 2.06 -20.27
CA HIS A 159 2.29 2.61 -19.93
C HIS A 159 2.37 2.87 -18.42
N LEU A 160 3.52 2.58 -17.82
CA LEU A 160 3.73 2.81 -16.37
C LEU A 160 3.57 4.28 -16.00
N ASP A 161 4.01 5.18 -16.87
CA ASP A 161 3.88 6.64 -16.66
C ASP A 161 2.40 7.08 -16.59
N ASP A 162 1.52 6.47 -17.40
CA ASP A 162 0.09 6.77 -17.38
C ASP A 162 -0.54 6.32 -16.04
N ILE A 163 -0.14 5.14 -15.57
CA ILE A 163 -0.57 4.65 -14.25
C ILE A 163 -0.04 5.57 -13.14
N ALA A 164 1.25 5.89 -13.18
CA ALA A 164 1.89 6.76 -12.20
C ALA A 164 1.21 8.15 -12.15
N ALA A 165 0.90 8.72 -13.32
CA ALA A 165 0.18 9.99 -13.40
C ALA A 165 -1.24 9.89 -12.80
N ALA A 166 -1.97 8.80 -13.09
CA ALA A 166 -3.32 8.59 -12.60
C ALA A 166 -3.36 8.34 -11.07
N THR A 167 -2.32 7.74 -10.50
CA THR A 167 -2.25 7.42 -9.06
C THR A 167 -1.62 8.52 -8.22
N ARG A 168 -0.96 9.50 -8.85
CA ARG A 168 -0.24 10.58 -8.15
C ARG A 168 -1.05 11.30 -7.08
N PRO A 169 -2.33 11.67 -7.27
CA PRO A 169 -3.11 12.32 -6.23
C PRO A 169 -3.24 11.48 -4.96
N VAL A 170 -3.48 10.17 -5.12
CA VAL A 170 -3.60 9.22 -4.00
C VAL A 170 -2.27 9.04 -3.28
N GLU A 171 -1.17 8.98 -4.02
CA GLU A 171 0.18 8.92 -3.44
C GLU A 171 0.51 10.18 -2.64
N LEU A 172 0.14 11.34 -3.14
CA LEU A 172 0.34 12.60 -2.41
C LEU A 172 -0.52 12.68 -1.15
N GLU A 173 -1.79 12.27 -1.22
CA GLU A 173 -2.64 12.19 -0.03
C GLU A 173 -2.00 11.29 1.03
N ALA A 174 -1.50 10.12 0.62
CA ALA A 174 -0.86 9.18 1.52
C ALA A 174 0.43 9.74 2.16
N LEU A 175 1.26 10.43 1.38
CA LEU A 175 2.46 11.09 1.91
C LEU A 175 2.11 12.18 2.94
N GLN A 176 1.12 13.03 2.64
CA GLN A 176 0.70 14.07 3.57
C GLN A 176 0.06 13.48 4.82
N GLN A 177 -0.68 12.37 4.71
CA GLN A 177 -1.20 11.65 5.86
C GLN A 177 -0.08 11.08 6.72
N ALA A 178 0.94 10.48 6.11
CA ALA A 178 2.09 9.95 6.82
C ALA A 178 2.81 11.06 7.62
N ASP A 179 3.11 12.18 6.96
CA ASP A 179 3.75 13.34 7.60
C ASP A 179 2.92 13.88 8.79
N TRP A 180 1.59 13.97 8.64
CA TRP A 180 0.68 14.43 9.69
C TRP A 180 0.69 13.50 10.89
N VAL A 181 0.53 12.19 10.63
CA VAL A 181 0.45 11.20 11.71
C VAL A 181 1.80 11.03 12.42
N GLU A 182 2.92 10.99 11.68
CA GLU A 182 4.26 10.94 12.28
C GLU A 182 4.51 12.15 13.19
N ALA A 183 4.25 13.36 12.70
CA ALA A 183 4.41 14.58 13.49
C ALA A 183 3.52 14.59 14.73
N GLY A 184 2.28 14.12 14.59
CA GLY A 184 1.34 14.00 15.70
C GLY A 184 1.76 12.98 16.75
N CYS A 185 2.26 11.81 16.34
CA CYS A 185 2.82 10.78 17.22
C CYS A 185 4.02 11.33 18.01
N LEU A 186 4.93 12.02 17.36
CA LEU A 186 6.07 12.66 18.01
C LEU A 186 5.64 13.71 19.03
N ALA A 187 4.67 14.57 18.68
CA ALA A 187 4.17 15.61 19.57
C ALA A 187 3.42 15.07 20.79
N ARG A 188 2.70 13.95 20.64
CA ARG A 188 1.93 13.28 21.70
C ARG A 188 2.77 12.27 22.50
N ALA A 189 4.04 12.05 22.12
CA ALA A 189 4.95 11.05 22.67
C ALA A 189 4.37 9.63 22.71
N GLY A 190 3.56 9.26 21.66
CA GLY A 190 2.91 7.96 21.55
C GLY A 190 2.78 7.51 20.09
N GLU A 191 3.23 6.28 19.82
CA GLU A 191 3.06 5.59 18.54
C GLU A 191 2.23 4.31 18.78
N ASP A 192 1.15 4.43 19.53
CA ASP A 192 0.18 3.34 19.68
C ASP A 192 -0.91 3.42 18.61
N VAL A 193 -1.62 2.31 18.42
CA VAL A 193 -2.64 2.17 17.36
C VAL A 193 -3.77 3.19 17.53
N GLU A 194 -4.21 3.44 18.76
CA GLU A 194 -5.32 4.37 19.05
C GLU A 194 -4.93 5.81 18.70
N THR A 195 -3.74 6.25 19.07
CA THR A 195 -3.19 7.56 18.71
C THR A 195 -3.08 7.73 17.19
N VAL A 196 -2.58 6.70 16.49
CA VAL A 196 -2.46 6.72 15.03
C VAL A 196 -3.84 6.83 14.37
N GLU A 197 -4.83 6.02 14.79
CA GLU A 197 -6.18 6.04 14.22
C GLU A 197 -6.88 7.39 14.47
N GLN A 198 -6.69 7.99 15.62
CA GLN A 198 -7.20 9.33 15.91
C GLN A 198 -6.59 10.39 15.00
N LEU A 199 -5.25 10.39 14.85
CA LEU A 199 -4.55 11.34 13.98
C LEU A 199 -4.93 11.17 12.50
N GLU A 200 -5.16 9.94 12.06
CA GLU A 200 -5.69 9.69 10.71
C GLU A 200 -7.09 10.27 10.53
N ALA A 201 -7.97 10.09 11.51
CA ALA A 201 -9.32 10.65 11.45
C ALA A 201 -9.27 12.18 11.39
N GLU A 202 -8.44 12.82 12.21
CA GLU A 202 -8.21 14.27 12.21
C GLU A 202 -7.72 14.75 10.82
N PHE A 203 -6.76 14.05 10.23
CA PHE A 203 -6.27 14.36 8.88
C PHE A 203 -7.35 14.23 7.81
N GLN A 204 -8.12 13.16 7.85
CA GLN A 204 -9.18 12.91 6.87
C GLN A 204 -10.30 13.97 6.97
N GLU A 205 -10.63 14.40 8.19
CA GLU A 205 -11.56 15.50 8.42
C GLU A 205 -11.00 16.83 7.88
N TYR A 206 -9.73 17.11 8.13
CA TYR A 206 -9.05 18.31 7.64
C TYR A 206 -9.01 18.39 6.11
N LEU A 207 -8.80 17.26 5.43
CA LEU A 207 -8.84 17.23 3.96
C LEU A 207 -10.22 17.55 3.39
N GLY A 208 -11.29 17.22 4.11
CA GLY A 208 -12.65 17.39 3.67
C GLY A 208 -13.12 16.37 2.64
N ALA A 209 -14.38 16.50 2.21
CA ALA A 209 -14.98 15.58 1.25
C ALA A 209 -14.49 15.85 -0.18
N GLY A 210 -14.09 14.80 -0.90
CA GLY A 210 -13.60 14.92 -2.28
C GLY A 210 -14.68 15.37 -3.29
N SER A 211 -15.96 15.35 -2.91
CA SER A 211 -17.06 15.90 -3.70
C SER A 211 -17.18 17.42 -3.61
N ASP A 212 -16.55 18.04 -2.62
CA ASP A 212 -16.47 19.50 -2.48
C ASP A 212 -15.26 20.01 -3.28
N PRO A 213 -15.46 20.84 -4.34
CA PRO A 213 -14.36 21.39 -5.15
C PRO A 213 -13.40 22.27 -4.37
N GLU A 214 -13.83 22.83 -3.25
CA GLU A 214 -12.98 23.68 -2.38
C GLU A 214 -12.24 22.87 -1.31
N SER A 215 -12.54 21.57 -1.15
CA SER A 215 -11.81 20.72 -0.22
C SER A 215 -10.35 20.54 -0.63
N LEU A 216 -9.46 20.39 0.34
CA LEU A 216 -8.04 20.12 0.06
C LEU A 216 -7.87 18.79 -0.70
N ARG A 217 -8.71 17.79 -0.42
CA ARG A 217 -8.71 16.52 -1.16
C ARG A 217 -8.98 16.71 -2.65
N SER A 218 -9.97 17.53 -3.01
CA SER A 218 -10.25 17.88 -4.41
C SER A 218 -9.06 18.61 -5.05
N GLN A 219 -8.48 19.56 -4.32
CA GLN A 219 -7.34 20.34 -4.79
C GLN A 219 -6.07 19.50 -5.00
N LEU A 220 -5.86 18.42 -4.23
CA LEU A 220 -4.75 17.47 -4.46
C LEU A 220 -4.85 16.77 -5.83
N SER A 221 -6.03 16.73 -6.43
CA SER A 221 -6.30 16.07 -7.71
C SER A 221 -6.32 17.02 -8.91
N ASP A 222 -6.12 18.32 -8.70
CA ASP A 222 -6.21 19.33 -9.75
C ASP A 222 -4.96 20.23 -9.87
N ALA A 223 -5.06 21.31 -10.62
CA ALA A 223 -3.97 22.26 -10.82
C ALA A 223 -3.49 22.97 -9.54
N ARG A 224 -4.29 22.96 -8.45
CA ARG A 224 -3.99 23.56 -7.13
C ARG A 224 -3.21 22.63 -6.20
N GLN A 225 -2.78 21.46 -6.68
CA GLN A 225 -2.09 20.43 -5.91
C GLN A 225 -0.94 20.97 -5.04
N SER A 226 -0.09 21.84 -5.61
CA SER A 226 1.03 22.44 -4.87
C SER A 226 0.58 23.37 -3.75
N ASP A 227 -0.57 24.04 -3.91
CA ASP A 227 -1.12 24.94 -2.89
C ASP A 227 -1.75 24.12 -1.76
N ALA A 228 -2.44 23.02 -2.09
CA ALA A 228 -2.99 22.09 -1.13
C ALA A 228 -1.88 21.47 -0.26
N VAL A 229 -0.82 20.96 -0.87
CA VAL A 229 0.35 20.42 -0.14
C VAL A 229 0.94 21.47 0.80
N ARG A 230 1.16 22.70 0.31
CA ARG A 230 1.69 23.78 1.17
C ARG A 230 0.76 24.15 2.33
N SER A 231 -0.54 24.05 2.12
CA SER A 231 -1.53 24.32 3.17
C SER A 231 -1.50 23.23 4.25
N ILE A 232 -1.43 21.97 3.85
CA ILE A 232 -1.30 20.83 4.77
C ILE A 232 0.00 20.93 5.56
N GLN A 233 1.13 21.19 4.90
CA GLN A 233 2.42 21.31 5.58
C GLN A 233 2.44 22.47 6.60
N ARG A 234 1.85 23.62 6.27
CA ARG A 234 1.71 24.73 7.22
C ARG A 234 0.88 24.34 8.43
N GLU A 235 -0.19 23.58 8.23
CA GLU A 235 -1.04 23.14 9.33
C GLU A 235 -0.33 22.12 10.23
N ILE A 236 0.46 21.19 9.66
CA ILE A 236 1.32 20.28 10.41
C ILE A 236 2.25 21.07 11.32
N TYR A 237 2.98 22.05 10.80
CA TYR A 237 3.87 22.89 11.61
C TYR A 237 3.15 23.71 12.69
N ARG A 238 1.89 24.11 12.43
CA ARG A 238 1.06 24.86 13.38
C ARG A 238 0.60 23.97 14.55
N LEU A 239 0.17 22.75 14.24
CA LEU A 239 -0.39 21.82 15.23
C LEU A 239 0.71 21.08 15.99
N PHE A 240 1.79 20.72 15.33
CA PHE A 240 2.87 19.90 15.83
C PHE A 240 4.21 20.62 15.72
N PRO A 241 4.42 21.73 16.45
CA PRO A 241 5.68 22.47 16.38
C PRO A 241 6.81 21.55 16.83
N ARG A 242 7.87 21.45 16.03
CA ARG A 242 9.08 20.73 16.44
C ARG A 242 9.65 21.45 17.68
N SER A 243 9.78 20.74 18.78
CA SER A 243 10.54 21.22 19.91
C SER A 243 11.97 21.36 19.46
N ASP A 244 12.47 22.58 19.30
CA ASP A 244 13.89 22.81 19.07
C ASP A 244 14.61 22.18 20.25
N SER A 245 15.26 21.03 19.99
CA SER A 245 16.12 20.38 20.97
C SER A 245 17.30 21.30 21.21
N THR A 246 17.24 22.08 22.31
CA THR A 246 18.35 22.84 22.84
C THR A 246 19.43 21.93 23.36
#